data_39c71a9d5f2406b3853641c0b11b7ad5
#
_entry.id   39c71a9d5f2406b3853641c0b11b7ad5
#
_cell.length_a   1.000
_cell.length_b   1.000
_cell.length_c   1.000
_cell.angle_alpha   90.00
_cell.angle_beta   90.00
_cell.angle_gamma   90.00
#
_symmetry.space_group_name_H-M   'P 1'
#
loop_
_entity.id
_entity.type
_entity.pdbx_description
1 polymer ?
#
loop_
_entity_poly.entity_id
_entity_poly.type
_entity_poly.pdbx_seq_one_letter_code
_entity_poly.pdbx_strand_id
1 'polypeptide(L)'
;QDYKTRLIVNEGVDRGYLEELSQTKIHFFLMPLIHSEDLSDHIFGHNLIDTYLKTYKYYDKIKKSWNNHTVPIKKFGRYPHRNNILNRKSTIEEKAFLEQPNSSW
;
A
#
# COMPACT_ATOMS: atom_id res chain seq x y z
N GLN A 1 -3.60 -5.69 -7.96
CA GLN A 1 -3.07 -6.83 -7.21
C GLN A 1 -4.04 -8.00 -7.27
N ASP A 2 -3.56 -9.20 -7.52
CA ASP A 2 -4.43 -10.34 -7.62
C ASP A 2 -4.69 -11.02 -6.26
N TYR A 3 -5.71 -11.88 -6.25
CA TYR A 3 -6.17 -12.57 -5.06
C TYR A 3 -5.13 -13.53 -4.49
N LYS A 4 -4.37 -14.22 -5.33
CA LYS A 4 -3.35 -15.16 -4.88
C LYS A 4 -2.22 -14.48 -4.12
N THR A 5 -1.81 -13.30 -4.57
CA THR A 5 -0.76 -12.53 -3.89
C THR A 5 -1.21 -12.14 -2.49
N ARG A 6 -2.46 -11.70 -2.31
CA ARG A 6 -3.01 -11.36 -1.00
C ARG A 6 -3.08 -12.57 -0.07
N LEU A 7 -3.49 -13.72 -0.59
CA LEU A 7 -3.56 -14.95 0.21
C LEU A 7 -2.18 -15.38 0.70
N ILE A 8 -1.16 -15.30 -0.13
CA ILE A 8 0.21 -15.65 0.26
C ILE A 8 0.70 -14.75 1.38
N VAL A 9 0.47 -13.44 1.29
CA VAL A 9 0.85 -12.49 2.32
C VAL A 9 0.13 -12.82 3.64
N ASN A 10 -1.18 -13.01 3.61
CA ASN A 10 -1.97 -13.30 4.80
C ASN A 10 -1.56 -14.62 5.45
N GLU A 11 -1.32 -15.63 4.66
CA GLU A 11 -0.89 -16.93 5.18
C GLU A 11 0.46 -16.84 5.90
N GLY A 12 1.41 -16.09 5.35
CA GLY A 12 2.70 -15.86 5.99
C GLY A 12 2.57 -15.15 7.33
N VAL A 13 1.66 -14.17 7.44
CA VAL A 13 1.38 -13.46 8.69
C VAL A 13 0.75 -14.40 9.72
N ASP A 14 -0.24 -15.19 9.32
CA ASP A 14 -0.96 -16.11 10.21
C ASP A 14 -0.03 -17.17 10.84
N ARG A 15 1.05 -17.51 10.16
CA ARG A 15 2.05 -18.46 10.66
C ARG A 15 3.12 -17.79 11.52
N GLY A 16 3.00 -16.48 11.81
CA GLY A 16 4.03 -15.75 12.54
C GLY A 16 5.33 -15.61 11.75
N TYR A 17 5.29 -15.84 10.47
CA TYR A 17 6.47 -15.90 9.61
C TYR A 17 7.25 -14.59 9.57
N LEU A 18 6.52 -13.46 9.66
CA LEU A 18 7.15 -12.13 9.58
C LEU A 18 8.09 -11.85 10.75
N GLU A 19 7.84 -12.44 11.92
CA GLU A 19 8.69 -12.21 13.10
C GLU A 19 10.12 -12.69 12.88
N GLU A 20 10.32 -13.70 12.06
CA GLU A 20 11.62 -14.30 11.79
C GLU A 20 12.39 -13.61 10.67
N LEU A 21 11.74 -12.71 9.91
CA LEU A 21 12.36 -12.02 8.78
C LEU A 21 13.09 -10.78 9.23
N SER A 22 14.15 -10.40 8.48
CA SER A 22 14.77 -9.09 8.66
C SER A 22 13.77 -7.99 8.32
N GLN A 23 13.93 -6.81 8.93
CA GLN A 23 13.03 -5.68 8.70
C GLN A 23 12.97 -5.27 7.23
N THR A 24 14.08 -5.36 6.50
CA THR A 24 14.10 -5.10 5.06
C THR A 24 13.22 -6.08 4.30
N LYS A 25 13.28 -7.36 4.64
CA LYS A 25 12.45 -8.38 4.00
C LYS A 25 10.97 -8.18 4.34
N ILE A 26 10.67 -7.81 5.59
CA ILE A 26 9.30 -7.51 6.00
C ILE A 26 8.73 -6.38 5.13
N HIS A 27 9.48 -5.30 4.96
CA HIS A 27 9.06 -4.19 4.11
C HIS A 27 8.77 -4.67 2.68
N PHE A 28 9.68 -5.43 2.09
CA PHE A 28 9.49 -5.97 0.75
C PHE A 28 8.27 -6.88 0.66
N PHE A 29 8.05 -7.71 1.68
CA PHE A 29 6.90 -8.62 1.76
C PHE A 29 5.56 -7.88 1.74
N LEU A 30 5.53 -6.64 2.24
CA LEU A 30 4.31 -5.82 2.29
C LEU A 30 3.99 -5.08 0.98
N MET A 31 4.91 -5.10 0.00
CA MET A 31 4.70 -4.35 -1.25
C MET A 31 3.41 -4.70 -2.00
N PRO A 32 2.99 -5.97 -2.09
CA PRO A 32 1.71 -6.26 -2.72
C PRO A 32 0.51 -5.56 -2.09
N LEU A 33 0.56 -5.31 -0.78
CA LEU A 33 -0.54 -4.65 -0.07
C LEU A 33 -0.63 -3.16 -0.43
N ILE A 34 0.52 -2.47 -0.56
CA ILE A 34 0.53 -1.05 -0.92
C ILE A 34 0.04 -0.82 -2.35
N HIS A 35 0.24 -1.80 -3.23
CA HIS A 35 -0.20 -1.70 -4.62
C HIS A 35 -1.68 -2.08 -4.83
N SER A 36 -2.34 -2.57 -3.78
CA SER A 36 -3.75 -2.89 -3.81
C SER A 36 -4.60 -1.62 -3.86
N GLU A 37 -5.73 -1.68 -4.57
CA GLU A 37 -6.73 -0.60 -4.54
C GLU A 37 -7.80 -0.84 -3.46
N ASP A 38 -7.64 -1.86 -2.62
CA ASP A 38 -8.53 -2.18 -1.52
C ASP A 38 -8.05 -1.51 -0.22
N LEU A 39 -8.89 -0.66 0.37
CA LEU A 39 -8.54 0.05 1.60
C LEU A 39 -8.21 -0.91 2.75
N SER A 40 -8.89 -2.05 2.84
CA SER A 40 -8.62 -3.01 3.91
C SER A 40 -7.18 -3.54 3.86
N ASP A 41 -6.61 -3.72 2.66
CA ASP A 41 -5.22 -4.12 2.50
C ASP A 41 -4.27 -3.03 3.01
N HIS A 42 -4.60 -1.76 2.77
CA HIS A 42 -3.80 -0.64 3.27
C HIS A 42 -3.84 -0.56 4.79
N ILE A 43 -5.00 -0.73 5.39
CA ILE A 43 -5.15 -0.74 6.85
C ILE A 43 -4.33 -1.87 7.46
N PHE A 44 -4.43 -3.06 6.89
CA PHE A 44 -3.67 -4.23 7.34
C PHE A 44 -2.16 -3.98 7.23
N GLY A 45 -1.70 -3.43 6.10
CA GLY A 45 -0.30 -3.09 5.89
C GLY A 45 0.22 -2.06 6.89
N HIS A 46 -0.54 -0.99 7.15
CA HIS A 46 -0.17 0.01 8.16
C HIS A 46 -0.01 -0.62 9.54
N ASN A 47 -0.92 -1.51 9.92
CA ASN A 47 -0.84 -2.21 11.20
C ASN A 47 0.42 -3.07 11.30
N LEU A 48 0.78 -3.77 10.23
CA LEU A 48 2.00 -4.58 10.20
C LEU A 48 3.26 -3.73 10.29
N ILE A 49 3.28 -2.57 9.62
CA ILE A 49 4.40 -1.63 9.69
C ILE A 49 4.57 -1.15 11.12
N ASP A 50 3.49 -0.74 11.78
CA ASP A 50 3.54 -0.24 13.14
C ASP A 50 3.89 -1.32 14.16
N THR A 51 3.57 -2.57 13.87
CA THR A 51 3.89 -3.71 14.74
C THR A 51 5.35 -4.16 14.60
N TYR A 52 5.85 -4.27 13.38
CA TYR A 52 7.13 -4.93 13.10
C TYR A 52 8.25 -4.00 12.66
N LEU A 53 7.94 -2.80 12.15
CA LEU A 53 8.94 -1.90 11.56
C LEU A 53 9.15 -0.61 12.34
N LYS A 54 8.58 -0.49 13.54
CA LYS A 54 8.63 0.77 14.30
C LYS A 54 10.05 1.20 14.66
N THR A 55 10.95 0.25 14.87
CA THR A 55 12.35 0.52 15.19
C THR A 55 13.26 0.49 13.96
N TYR A 56 12.69 0.22 12.78
CA TYR A 56 13.47 0.17 11.55
C TYR A 56 13.92 1.58 11.16
N LYS A 57 15.18 1.71 10.73
CA LYS A 57 15.77 3.02 10.40
C LYS A 57 15.01 3.79 9.32
N TYR A 58 14.27 3.11 8.45
CA TYR A 58 13.49 3.73 7.39
C TYR A 58 11.99 3.83 7.72
N TYR A 59 11.61 3.60 8.98
CA TYR A 59 10.20 3.60 9.39
C TYR A 59 9.46 4.87 8.95
N ASP A 60 10.03 6.04 9.22
CA ASP A 60 9.37 7.32 8.90
C ASP A 60 9.15 7.48 7.40
N LYS A 61 10.14 7.09 6.58
CA LYS A 61 10.00 7.13 5.12
C LYS A 61 8.93 6.17 4.62
N ILE A 62 8.90 4.97 5.19
CA ILE A 62 7.91 3.94 4.83
C ILE A 62 6.51 4.43 5.19
N LYS A 63 6.32 4.95 6.39
CA LYS A 63 5.01 5.47 6.82
C LYS A 63 4.55 6.62 5.95
N LYS A 64 5.43 7.55 5.62
CA LYS A 64 5.10 8.67 4.74
C LYS A 64 4.66 8.18 3.36
N SER A 65 5.41 7.25 2.78
CA SER A 65 5.08 6.67 1.48
C SER A 65 3.74 5.95 1.53
N TRP A 66 3.51 5.12 2.56
CA TRP A 66 2.25 4.40 2.72
C TRP A 66 1.07 5.34 2.91
N ASN A 67 1.23 6.41 3.71
CA ASN A 67 0.18 7.41 3.88
C ASN A 67 -0.16 8.08 2.55
N ASN A 68 0.85 8.44 1.75
CA ASN A 68 0.64 9.05 0.44
C ASN A 68 -0.11 8.11 -0.52
N HIS A 69 0.20 6.82 -0.48
CA HIS A 69 -0.50 5.82 -1.30
C HIS A 69 -1.93 5.59 -0.81
N THR A 70 -2.16 5.64 0.49
CA THR A 70 -3.48 5.38 1.07
C THR A 70 -4.47 6.54 0.84
N VAL A 71 -3.98 7.77 0.72
CA VAL A 71 -4.85 8.95 0.51
C VAL A 71 -5.81 8.77 -0.68
N PRO A 72 -5.33 8.43 -1.90
CA PRO A 72 -6.27 8.27 -3.02
C PRO A 72 -7.19 7.07 -2.85
N ILE A 73 -6.76 6.01 -2.17
CA ILE A 73 -7.60 4.85 -1.90
C ILE A 73 -8.76 5.22 -0.97
N LYS A 74 -8.49 6.00 0.09
CA LYS A 74 -9.55 6.51 0.97
C LYS A 74 -10.50 7.45 0.24
N LYS A 75 -9.96 8.31 -0.63
CA LYS A 75 -10.72 9.39 -1.28
C LYS A 75 -11.51 8.88 -2.48
N PHE A 76 -10.91 8.02 -3.30
CA PHE A 76 -11.47 7.60 -4.59
C PHE A 76 -11.77 6.11 -4.68
N GLY A 77 -11.27 5.30 -3.74
CA GLY A 77 -11.40 3.84 -3.81
C GLY A 77 -10.52 3.20 -4.87
N ARG A 78 -9.60 3.96 -5.47
CA ARG A 78 -8.69 3.48 -6.52
C ARG A 78 -7.54 4.45 -6.69
N TYR A 79 -6.52 4.03 -7.45
CA TYR A 79 -5.40 4.89 -7.83
C TYR A 79 -5.72 5.62 -9.14
N PRO A 80 -5.97 6.94 -9.11
CA PRO A 80 -6.32 7.68 -10.34
C PRO A 80 -5.25 7.62 -11.43
N HIS A 81 -3.96 7.52 -11.07
CA HIS A 81 -2.89 7.45 -12.06
C HIS A 81 -2.93 6.17 -12.92
N ARG A 82 -3.70 5.15 -12.50
CA ARG A 82 -3.91 3.92 -13.27
C ARG A 82 -5.11 4.01 -14.23
N ASN A 83 -5.92 5.05 -14.11
CA ASN A 83 -7.17 5.13 -14.88
C ASN A 83 -6.93 5.04 -16.38
N ASN A 84 -5.90 5.74 -16.88
CA ASN A 84 -5.61 5.77 -18.31
C ASN A 84 -5.22 4.38 -18.84
N ILE A 85 -4.35 3.70 -18.13
CA ILE A 85 -3.87 2.35 -18.52
C ILE A 85 -5.01 1.33 -18.46
N LEU A 86 -5.90 1.47 -17.46
CA LEU A 86 -7.01 0.53 -17.24
C LEU A 86 -8.29 0.94 -17.97
N ASN A 87 -8.23 1.97 -18.83
CA ASN A 87 -9.39 2.49 -19.57
C ASN A 87 -10.54 2.92 -18.65
N ARG A 88 -10.19 3.48 -17.49
CA ARG A 88 -11.17 4.05 -16.55
C ARG A 88 -11.21 5.56 -16.75
N LYS A 89 -12.40 6.13 -16.76
CA LYS A 89 -12.58 7.58 -16.88
C LYS A 89 -12.28 8.26 -15.55
N SER A 90 -11.44 9.30 -15.58
CA SER A 90 -11.15 10.09 -14.38
C SER A 90 -12.25 11.10 -14.11
N THR A 91 -12.61 11.24 -12.83
CA THR A 91 -13.50 12.32 -12.39
C THR A 91 -12.77 13.65 -12.38
N ILE A 92 -13.51 14.76 -12.21
CA ILE A 92 -12.90 16.09 -12.08
C ILE A 92 -11.98 16.14 -10.87
N GLU A 93 -12.40 15.56 -9.75
CA GLU A 93 -11.62 15.51 -8.52
C GLU A 93 -10.35 14.67 -8.70
N GLU A 94 -10.43 13.56 -9.43
CA GLU A 94 -9.27 12.74 -9.73
C GLU A 94 -8.27 13.47 -10.61
N LYS A 95 -8.74 14.22 -11.61
CA LYS A 95 -7.86 15.04 -12.47
C LYS A 95 -7.14 16.11 -11.67
N ALA A 96 -7.83 16.77 -10.76
CA ALA A 96 -7.22 17.75 -9.87
C ALA A 96 -6.19 17.11 -8.95
N PHE A 97 -6.48 15.93 -8.42
CA PHE A 97 -5.53 15.17 -7.60
C PHE A 97 -4.25 14.86 -8.37
N LEU A 98 -4.37 14.43 -9.62
CA LEU A 98 -3.22 14.06 -10.45
C LEU A 98 -2.29 15.22 -10.79
N GLU A 99 -2.76 16.47 -10.66
CA GLU A 99 -1.93 17.66 -10.83
C GLU A 99 -1.06 17.97 -9.61
N GLN A 100 -1.32 17.34 -8.47
CA GLN A 100 -0.56 17.55 -7.24
C GLN A 100 0.71 16.68 -7.22
N PRO A 101 1.77 17.13 -6.49
CA PRO A 101 2.95 16.29 -6.28
C PRO A 101 2.56 15.04 -5.48
N ASN A 102 3.33 13.96 -5.67
CA ASN A 102 3.12 12.67 -5.01
C ASN A 102 1.77 12.02 -5.33
N SER A 103 1.25 12.26 -6.53
CA SER A 103 -0.05 11.71 -6.95
C SER A 103 0.07 10.44 -7.80
N SER A 104 1.28 10.04 -8.16
CA SER A 104 1.54 8.81 -8.94
C SER A 104 2.85 8.16 -8.51
N TRP A 105 2.91 6.85 -8.65
CA TRP A 105 4.04 6.05 -8.21
C TRP A 105 4.41 4.95 -9.20
#